data_d535db2c2f925d1accfe4a0edf822296
#
_entry.id   d535db2c2f925d1accfe4a0edf822296
#
_cell.length_a   1.000
_cell.length_b   1.000
_cell.length_c   1.000
_cell.angle_alpha   90.00
_cell.angle_beta   90.00
_cell.angle_gamma   90.00
#
_symmetry.space_group_name_H-M   'P 1'
#
loop_
_entity.id
_entity.type
_entity.pdbx_description
1 polymer ?
#
loop_
_entity_poly.entity_id
_entity_poly.type
_entity_poly.pdbx_seq_one_letter_code
_entity_poly.pdbx_strand_id
1 'polypeptide(L)'
;VEIVSVTMDTPRHRCTWRDVFRRTRQLANALTAAGVKPGDRVASLAWNDYRHLELYYAVSCMGAVMHTVNPRLFPEQLEYIINHAADRVLFIDPTLLPLLQVLQGKIPCVERIVVMTSDEAMPDAVKGKLPSYESFIAGHSDEFDWPTFDERQASSLCYTSGTTGHPKGVLYSHRSNVLHAYAGCMGDAVGVSARDVILAVVPMFHANAWGLPYNAAMTGTKLVLPGPKMGDAETLVDLMNTEGVTMAAGVPTVWTLLLNYMAQTGKQAPTLKKTLVGGSAVPLSMIKTFEEKHGVTVLQGWGMTETSPLGTVGTLRPDMMSLPAEQRYQMHAKQGHGIFGIEMKIVD
;
A
#
# COMPACT_ATOMS: atom_id res chain seq x y z
N VAL A 1 -16.66 2.10 10.58
CA VAL A 1 -15.49 1.19 10.47
C VAL A 1 -14.23 2.02 10.56
N GLU A 2 -13.23 1.52 11.29
CA GLU A 2 -12.01 2.22 11.63
C GLU A 2 -10.87 2.00 10.64
N ILE A 3 -9.98 2.98 10.60
CA ILE A 3 -8.64 2.88 10.07
C ILE A 3 -7.69 3.19 11.22
N VAL A 4 -6.73 2.32 11.43
CA VAL A 4 -5.71 2.46 12.48
C VAL A 4 -4.35 2.63 11.84
N SER A 5 -3.61 3.64 12.21
CA SER A 5 -2.27 3.92 11.66
C SER A 5 -1.23 4.10 12.74
N VAL A 6 -0.06 3.55 12.52
CA VAL A 6 1.14 3.90 13.28
C VAL A 6 1.83 5.04 12.55
N THR A 7 1.99 6.17 13.21
CA THR A 7 2.71 7.33 12.67
C THR A 7 3.79 7.78 13.65
N MET A 8 4.68 8.67 13.24
CA MET A 8 5.73 9.19 14.13
C MET A 8 5.17 10.13 15.19
N ASP A 9 4.13 10.87 14.86
CA ASP A 9 3.46 11.81 15.76
C ASP A 9 2.36 11.16 16.61
N THR A 10 1.84 10.00 16.18
CA THR A 10 0.78 9.30 16.93
C THR A 10 0.94 7.78 16.78
N PRO A 11 1.38 7.05 17.83
CA PRO A 11 1.62 5.61 17.76
C PRO A 11 0.38 4.77 17.40
N ARG A 12 -0.82 5.31 17.61
CA ARG A 12 -2.10 4.66 17.29
C ARG A 12 -3.13 5.71 16.88
N HIS A 13 -2.93 6.32 15.72
CA HIS A 13 -3.95 7.20 15.15
C HIS A 13 -5.17 6.38 14.75
N ARG A 14 -6.36 6.83 15.15
CA ARG A 14 -7.64 6.20 14.82
C ARG A 14 -8.54 7.18 14.13
N CYS A 15 -9.06 6.78 12.98
CA CYS A 15 -10.08 7.52 12.25
C CYS A 15 -11.08 6.55 11.61
N THR A 16 -12.14 7.08 11.06
CA THR A 16 -13.14 6.30 10.31
C THR A 16 -13.00 6.57 8.82
N TRP A 17 -13.60 5.71 7.98
CA TRP A 17 -13.71 5.98 6.54
C TRP A 17 -14.42 7.32 6.26
N ARG A 18 -15.34 7.76 7.14
CA ARG A 18 -15.98 9.09 7.04
C ARG A 18 -14.96 10.22 7.25
N ASP A 19 -14.06 10.07 8.21
CA ASP A 19 -13.01 11.06 8.48
C ASP A 19 -12.04 11.14 7.31
N VAL A 20 -11.57 9.98 6.80
CA VAL A 20 -10.72 9.94 5.59
C VAL A 20 -11.43 10.61 4.42
N PHE A 21 -12.71 10.31 4.18
CA PHE A 21 -13.46 10.91 3.08
C PHE A 21 -13.61 12.44 3.22
N ARG A 22 -13.85 12.93 4.42
CA ARG A 22 -13.90 14.36 4.72
C ARG A 22 -12.56 15.03 4.46
N ARG A 23 -11.47 14.48 5.01
CA ARG A 23 -10.12 15.02 4.88
C ARG A 23 -9.57 14.90 3.46
N THR A 24 -9.96 13.88 2.72
CA THR A 24 -9.67 13.73 1.29
C THR A 24 -10.22 14.90 0.47
N ARG A 25 -11.43 15.41 0.78
CA ARG A 25 -11.98 16.60 0.15
C ARG A 25 -11.21 17.87 0.52
N GLN A 26 -10.84 18.04 1.79
CA GLN A 26 -9.99 19.14 2.24
C GLN A 26 -8.65 19.14 1.50
N LEU A 27 -8.04 17.96 1.36
CA LEU A 27 -6.79 17.79 0.63
C LEU A 27 -6.95 18.10 -0.87
N ALA A 28 -8.04 17.67 -1.50
CA ALA A 28 -8.33 17.99 -2.90
C ALA A 28 -8.47 19.51 -3.12
N ASN A 29 -9.15 20.21 -2.21
CA ASN A 29 -9.24 21.67 -2.23
C ASN A 29 -7.87 22.34 -2.04
N ALA A 30 -7.06 21.84 -1.09
CA ALA A 30 -5.71 22.35 -0.85
C ALA A 30 -4.80 22.17 -2.08
N LEU A 31 -4.84 21.00 -2.72
CA LEU A 31 -4.10 20.71 -3.95
C LEU A 31 -4.55 21.61 -5.11
N THR A 32 -5.86 21.84 -5.24
CA THR A 32 -6.42 22.77 -6.25
C THR A 32 -5.93 24.19 -6.00
N ALA A 33 -5.96 24.66 -4.75
CA ALA A 33 -5.43 25.96 -4.36
C ALA A 33 -3.90 26.07 -4.58
N ALA A 34 -3.17 24.95 -4.48
CA ALA A 34 -1.76 24.86 -4.81
C ALA A 34 -1.49 24.80 -6.32
N GLY A 35 -2.53 24.84 -7.16
CA GLY A 35 -2.42 24.87 -8.62
C GLY A 35 -2.31 23.50 -9.29
N VAL A 36 -2.55 22.41 -8.58
CA VAL A 36 -2.59 21.04 -9.16
C VAL A 36 -3.80 20.92 -10.08
N LYS A 37 -3.57 20.40 -11.28
CA LYS A 37 -4.58 20.23 -12.34
C LYS A 37 -4.75 18.75 -12.69
N PRO A 38 -5.86 18.37 -13.34
CA PRO A 38 -6.00 17.03 -13.90
C PRO A 38 -4.79 16.64 -14.77
N GLY A 39 -4.28 15.41 -14.57
CA GLY A 39 -3.08 14.91 -15.25
C GLY A 39 -1.75 15.30 -14.61
N ASP A 40 -1.69 16.24 -13.68
CA ASP A 40 -0.47 16.52 -12.91
C ASP A 40 -0.11 15.36 -12.00
N ARG A 41 1.21 15.16 -11.75
CA ARG A 41 1.68 14.13 -10.82
C ARG A 41 1.92 14.76 -9.45
N VAL A 42 1.40 14.08 -8.43
CA VAL A 42 1.64 14.37 -7.02
C VAL A 42 2.37 13.19 -6.42
N ALA A 43 3.59 13.41 -5.97
CA ALA A 43 4.46 12.37 -5.45
C ALA A 43 4.32 12.19 -3.94
N SER A 44 4.52 10.95 -3.46
CA SER A 44 4.70 10.64 -2.06
C SER A 44 5.98 9.84 -1.81
N LEU A 45 6.80 10.30 -0.88
CA LEU A 45 7.83 9.53 -0.19
C LEU A 45 7.29 9.22 1.21
N ALA A 46 6.56 8.10 1.36
CA ALA A 46 5.77 7.87 2.56
C ALA A 46 5.61 6.37 2.88
N TRP A 47 5.40 6.09 4.16
CA TRP A 47 5.03 4.77 4.67
C TRP A 47 3.51 4.57 4.60
N ASN A 48 3.03 3.41 5.10
CA ASN A 48 1.62 3.07 5.12
C ASN A 48 0.92 3.75 6.31
N ASP A 49 0.29 4.89 6.09
CA ASP A 49 -0.50 5.59 7.10
C ASP A 49 -1.77 6.22 6.52
N TYR A 50 -2.60 6.81 7.38
CA TYR A 50 -3.87 7.42 6.98
C TYR A 50 -3.68 8.64 6.07
N ARG A 51 -2.60 9.45 6.23
CA ARG A 51 -2.31 10.60 5.37
C ARG A 51 -1.96 10.15 3.96
N HIS A 52 -1.18 9.07 3.85
CA HIS A 52 -0.88 8.47 2.56
C HIS A 52 -2.14 7.90 1.89
N LEU A 53 -3.05 7.30 2.69
CA LEU A 53 -4.35 6.84 2.21
C LEU A 53 -5.22 7.99 1.69
N GLU A 54 -5.26 9.12 2.39
CA GLU A 54 -5.95 10.33 1.95
C GLU A 54 -5.39 10.86 0.60
N LEU A 55 -4.06 10.82 0.42
CA LEU A 55 -3.41 11.17 -0.84
C LEU A 55 -3.86 10.27 -1.99
N TYR A 56 -3.97 8.96 -1.78
CA TYR A 56 -4.43 8.02 -2.80
C TYR A 56 -5.77 8.44 -3.41
N TYR A 57 -6.69 8.85 -2.56
CA TYR A 57 -8.03 9.24 -3.01
C TYR A 57 -8.10 10.71 -3.48
N ALA A 58 -7.52 11.64 -2.76
CA ALA A 58 -7.59 13.05 -3.15
C ALA A 58 -6.99 13.29 -4.53
N VAL A 59 -5.76 12.79 -4.75
CA VAL A 59 -5.03 13.01 -5.99
C VAL A 59 -5.72 12.31 -7.16
N SER A 60 -6.06 11.03 -7.03
CA SER A 60 -6.68 10.30 -8.14
C SER A 60 -8.10 10.79 -8.43
N CYS A 61 -8.93 11.02 -7.40
CA CYS A 61 -10.33 11.41 -7.60
C CYS A 61 -10.48 12.85 -8.14
N MET A 62 -9.51 13.75 -7.94
CA MET A 62 -9.52 15.06 -8.59
C MET A 62 -9.02 15.04 -10.04
N GLY A 63 -8.64 13.86 -10.56
CA GLY A 63 -8.15 13.65 -11.92
C GLY A 63 -6.64 13.85 -12.09
N ALA A 64 -5.89 14.05 -11.01
CA ALA A 64 -4.43 14.04 -11.00
C ALA A 64 -3.88 12.60 -10.87
N VAL A 65 -2.59 12.42 -10.92
CA VAL A 65 -1.94 11.10 -10.89
C VAL A 65 -1.12 10.96 -9.61
N MET A 66 -1.47 10.00 -8.78
CA MET A 66 -0.74 9.67 -7.56
C MET A 66 0.54 8.92 -7.90
N HIS A 67 1.70 9.55 -7.72
CA HIS A 67 3.01 8.90 -7.91
C HIS A 67 3.56 8.44 -6.56
N THR A 68 3.54 7.13 -6.33
CA THR A 68 4.09 6.52 -5.12
C THR A 68 5.57 6.21 -5.32
N VAL A 69 6.43 7.01 -4.68
CA VAL A 69 7.88 6.91 -4.82
C VAL A 69 8.44 5.94 -3.78
N ASN A 70 9.18 4.92 -4.24
CA ASN A 70 9.78 3.94 -3.35
C ASN A 70 11.02 4.52 -2.64
N PRO A 71 10.98 4.74 -1.31
CA PRO A 71 12.09 5.36 -0.56
C PRO A 71 13.33 4.46 -0.43
N ARG A 72 13.25 3.21 -0.86
CA ARG A 72 14.36 2.24 -0.81
C ARG A 72 15.23 2.26 -2.07
N LEU A 73 14.87 3.09 -3.05
CA LEU A 73 15.69 3.31 -4.25
C LEU A 73 16.94 4.13 -3.92
N PHE A 74 17.97 3.97 -4.72
CA PHE A 74 19.17 4.82 -4.62
C PHE A 74 18.85 6.27 -4.96
N PRO A 75 19.56 7.24 -4.39
CA PRO A 75 19.32 8.67 -4.63
C PRO A 75 19.24 9.06 -6.10
N GLU A 76 20.10 8.51 -6.94
CA GLU A 76 20.14 8.76 -8.38
C GLU A 76 18.88 8.26 -9.10
N GLN A 77 18.31 7.16 -8.60
CA GLN A 77 17.04 6.62 -9.11
C GLN A 77 15.87 7.49 -8.66
N LEU A 78 15.88 7.97 -7.41
CA LEU A 78 14.85 8.89 -6.89
C LEU A 78 14.85 10.20 -7.69
N GLU A 79 16.03 10.79 -7.92
CA GLU A 79 16.21 11.98 -8.77
C GLU A 79 15.61 11.74 -10.16
N TYR A 80 15.98 10.59 -10.77
CA TYR A 80 15.51 10.25 -12.11
C TYR A 80 13.98 10.13 -12.17
N ILE A 81 13.35 9.31 -11.28
CA ILE A 81 11.92 9.03 -11.38
C ILE A 81 11.06 10.26 -11.08
N ILE A 82 11.47 11.09 -10.12
CA ILE A 82 10.74 12.33 -9.77
C ILE A 82 10.78 13.31 -10.95
N ASN A 83 11.93 13.51 -11.57
CA ASN A 83 12.07 14.40 -12.72
C ASN A 83 11.41 13.81 -13.98
N HIS A 84 11.56 12.51 -14.23
CA HIS A 84 10.94 11.85 -15.38
C HIS A 84 9.41 11.85 -15.31
N ALA A 85 8.85 11.70 -14.11
CA ALA A 85 7.42 11.85 -13.86
C ALA A 85 6.98 13.32 -13.96
N ALA A 86 7.90 14.27 -13.85
CA ALA A 86 7.64 15.70 -13.70
C ALA A 86 6.66 15.96 -12.52
N ASP A 87 7.02 15.44 -11.34
CA ASP A 87 6.22 15.60 -10.13
C ASP A 87 6.16 17.08 -9.71
N ARG A 88 4.97 17.61 -9.46
CA ARG A 88 4.80 19.01 -9.08
C ARG A 88 4.77 19.25 -7.58
N VAL A 89 4.18 18.30 -6.83
CA VAL A 89 4.09 18.37 -5.38
C VAL A 89 4.66 17.07 -4.81
N LEU A 90 5.46 17.18 -3.76
CA LEU A 90 6.03 16.05 -3.04
C LEU A 90 5.55 16.06 -1.59
N PHE A 91 4.86 15.01 -1.18
CA PHE A 91 4.57 14.72 0.22
C PHE A 91 5.62 13.77 0.77
N ILE A 92 6.19 14.11 1.94
CA ILE A 92 7.30 13.34 2.51
C ILE A 92 7.07 13.01 3.98
N ASP A 93 7.27 11.74 4.35
CA ASP A 93 7.27 11.30 5.74
C ASP A 93 8.45 11.93 6.51
N PRO A 94 8.27 12.38 7.76
CA PRO A 94 9.35 12.99 8.55
C PRO A 94 10.61 12.13 8.66
N THR A 95 10.48 10.81 8.71
CA THR A 95 11.62 9.87 8.81
C THR A 95 12.46 9.82 7.54
N LEU A 96 11.92 10.29 6.42
CA LEU A 96 12.54 10.28 5.09
C LEU A 96 13.17 11.64 4.71
N LEU A 97 13.12 12.65 5.58
CA LEU A 97 13.74 13.96 5.36
C LEU A 97 15.23 13.90 5.00
N PRO A 98 16.06 12.94 5.49
CA PRO A 98 17.43 12.80 5.01
C PRO A 98 17.54 12.57 3.50
N LEU A 99 16.57 11.88 2.86
CA LEU A 99 16.51 11.71 1.41
C LEU A 99 16.27 13.05 0.70
N LEU A 100 15.41 13.91 1.28
CA LEU A 100 15.17 15.24 0.73
C LEU A 100 16.44 16.09 0.70
N GLN A 101 17.29 15.99 1.72
CA GLN A 101 18.58 16.70 1.75
C GLN A 101 19.49 16.28 0.58
N VAL A 102 19.51 14.98 0.26
CA VAL A 102 20.30 14.45 -0.87
C VAL A 102 19.74 14.87 -2.22
N LEU A 103 18.42 15.06 -2.31
CA LEU A 103 17.70 15.48 -3.51
C LEU A 103 17.66 17.01 -3.69
N GLN A 104 18.16 17.78 -2.73
CA GLN A 104 18.12 19.23 -2.77
C GLN A 104 18.82 19.78 -4.03
N GLY A 105 18.09 20.62 -4.78
CA GLY A 105 18.57 21.21 -6.04
C GLY A 105 18.56 20.24 -7.25
N LYS A 106 18.20 18.97 -7.06
CA LYS A 106 18.21 17.94 -8.10
C LYS A 106 16.84 17.60 -8.65
N ILE A 107 15.77 18.06 -8.02
CA ILE A 107 14.37 17.84 -8.41
C ILE A 107 13.65 19.16 -8.74
N PRO A 108 14.11 19.90 -9.77
CA PRO A 108 13.60 21.23 -10.09
C PRO A 108 12.13 21.25 -10.53
N CYS A 109 11.56 20.11 -10.91
CA CYS A 109 10.14 19.99 -11.25
C CYS A 109 9.22 20.11 -10.04
N VAL A 110 9.71 19.84 -8.82
CA VAL A 110 8.92 19.92 -7.60
C VAL A 110 8.76 21.36 -7.15
N GLU A 111 7.54 21.88 -7.28
CA GLU A 111 7.21 23.26 -6.92
C GLU A 111 6.89 23.41 -5.42
N ARG A 112 6.44 22.33 -4.77
CA ARG A 112 6.02 22.34 -3.37
C ARG A 112 6.34 21.03 -2.66
N ILE A 113 6.80 21.14 -1.42
CA ILE A 113 7.05 20.00 -0.54
C ILE A 113 6.21 20.16 0.73
N VAL A 114 5.55 19.07 1.15
CA VAL A 114 4.70 19.00 2.35
C VAL A 114 5.19 17.87 3.23
N VAL A 115 5.41 18.13 4.53
CA VAL A 115 5.85 17.11 5.48
C VAL A 115 4.62 16.41 6.09
N MET A 116 4.55 15.10 6.02
CA MET A 116 3.38 14.30 6.43
C MET A 116 3.33 14.12 7.95
N THR A 117 3.09 15.22 8.67
CA THR A 117 3.03 15.29 10.13
C THR A 117 2.11 16.42 10.60
N SER A 118 1.91 16.55 11.91
CA SER A 118 1.24 17.71 12.51
C SER A 118 2.22 18.88 12.72
N ASP A 119 1.69 20.08 12.97
CA ASP A 119 2.51 21.28 13.25
C ASP A 119 3.35 21.12 14.51
N GLU A 120 2.79 20.45 15.53
CA GLU A 120 3.46 20.21 16.80
C GLU A 120 4.63 19.25 16.67
N ALA A 121 4.50 18.27 15.76
CA ALA A 121 5.51 17.23 15.53
C ALA A 121 6.45 17.55 14.36
N MET A 122 6.41 18.77 13.83
CA MET A 122 7.31 19.19 12.76
C MET A 122 8.78 19.13 13.22
N PRO A 123 9.65 18.38 12.51
CA PRO A 123 11.08 18.36 12.82
C PRO A 123 11.73 19.74 12.71
N ASP A 124 12.59 20.08 13.67
CA ASP A 124 13.22 21.41 13.76
C ASP A 124 13.97 21.80 12.47
N ALA A 125 14.57 20.83 11.78
CA ALA A 125 15.31 21.06 10.53
C ALA A 125 14.45 21.75 9.43
N VAL A 126 13.15 21.52 9.43
CA VAL A 126 12.20 22.00 8.39
C VAL A 126 11.08 22.88 8.95
N LYS A 127 11.00 23.02 10.27
CA LYS A 127 9.99 23.84 10.95
C LYS A 127 10.11 25.32 10.50
N GLY A 128 8.98 25.90 10.12
CA GLY A 128 8.92 27.26 9.57
C GLY A 128 9.46 27.42 8.14
N LYS A 129 9.95 26.35 7.53
CA LYS A 129 10.44 26.34 6.12
C LYS A 129 9.51 25.59 5.19
N LEU A 130 8.93 24.49 5.67
CA LEU A 130 7.98 23.65 4.93
C LEU A 130 6.66 23.57 5.69
N PRO A 131 5.52 23.45 4.99
CA PRO A 131 4.23 23.21 5.64
C PRO A 131 4.15 21.78 6.16
N SER A 132 3.46 21.58 7.29
CA SER A 132 2.99 20.26 7.70
C SER A 132 1.78 19.84 6.85
N TYR A 133 1.45 18.55 6.87
CA TYR A 133 0.24 18.05 6.22
C TYR A 133 -1.02 18.66 6.83
N GLU A 134 -1.06 18.77 8.16
CA GLU A 134 -2.23 19.31 8.86
C GLU A 134 -2.43 20.81 8.55
N SER A 135 -1.37 21.61 8.53
CA SER A 135 -1.48 23.03 8.13
C SER A 135 -1.80 23.19 6.64
N PHE A 136 -1.32 22.25 5.78
CA PHE A 136 -1.59 22.30 4.34
C PHE A 136 -3.08 22.11 4.02
N ILE A 137 -3.79 21.24 4.77
CA ILE A 137 -5.23 21.02 4.57
C ILE A 137 -6.11 21.90 5.45
N ALA A 138 -5.55 22.58 6.47
CA ALA A 138 -6.31 23.40 7.40
C ALA A 138 -7.02 24.55 6.68
N GLY A 139 -8.26 24.85 7.12
CA GLY A 139 -9.07 25.94 6.57
C GLY A 139 -9.67 25.69 5.20
N HIS A 140 -9.35 24.59 4.54
CA HIS A 140 -10.00 24.19 3.30
C HIS A 140 -11.34 23.51 3.58
N SER A 141 -12.30 23.71 2.65
CA SER A 141 -13.63 23.10 2.72
C SER A 141 -13.54 21.58 2.68
N ASP A 142 -14.42 20.91 3.42
CA ASP A 142 -14.67 19.47 3.32
C ASP A 142 -15.77 19.09 2.31
N GLU A 143 -16.19 20.05 1.50
CA GLU A 143 -16.98 19.87 0.29
C GLU A 143 -16.08 20.01 -0.94
N PHE A 144 -16.22 19.10 -1.90
CA PHE A 144 -15.48 19.11 -3.16
C PHE A 144 -16.30 18.47 -4.26
N ASP A 145 -16.45 19.15 -5.38
CA ASP A 145 -17.15 18.65 -6.56
C ASP A 145 -16.18 17.79 -7.37
N TRP A 146 -16.30 16.46 -7.22
CA TRP A 146 -15.46 15.52 -7.94
C TRP A 146 -15.72 15.59 -9.44
N PRO A 147 -14.68 15.80 -10.27
CA PRO A 147 -14.85 15.83 -11.72
C PRO A 147 -15.24 14.45 -12.26
N THR A 148 -16.01 14.47 -13.36
CA THR A 148 -16.27 13.26 -14.15
C THR A 148 -15.26 13.18 -15.29
N PHE A 149 -14.62 12.02 -15.46
CA PHE A 149 -13.60 11.78 -16.49
C PHE A 149 -13.69 10.33 -17.00
N ASP A 150 -12.98 10.04 -18.11
CA ASP A 150 -12.91 8.70 -18.68
C ASP A 150 -12.18 7.75 -17.70
N GLU A 151 -12.76 6.58 -17.45
CA GLU A 151 -12.18 5.57 -16.55
C GLU A 151 -10.79 5.06 -17.02
N ARG A 152 -10.40 5.28 -18.26
CA ARG A 152 -9.08 4.98 -18.80
C ARG A 152 -8.04 6.05 -18.46
N GLN A 153 -8.45 7.18 -17.89
CA GLN A 153 -7.52 8.19 -17.41
C GLN A 153 -6.58 7.61 -16.34
N ALA A 154 -5.33 8.08 -16.34
CA ALA A 154 -4.35 7.67 -15.33
C ALA A 154 -4.79 8.12 -13.93
N SER A 155 -4.70 7.21 -12.95
CA SER A 155 -5.01 7.46 -11.55
C SER A 155 -3.78 7.38 -10.66
N SER A 156 -2.84 6.49 -10.98
CA SER A 156 -1.61 6.34 -10.22
C SER A 156 -0.44 5.87 -11.08
N LEU A 157 0.76 6.15 -10.61
CA LEU A 157 2.04 5.85 -11.25
C LEU A 157 2.94 5.13 -10.26
N CYS A 158 3.47 3.98 -10.65
CA CYS A 158 4.49 3.25 -9.91
C CYS A 158 5.69 2.98 -10.81
N TYR A 159 6.90 3.14 -10.28
CA TYR A 159 8.10 2.76 -11.03
C TYR A 159 8.56 1.36 -10.66
N THR A 160 8.98 0.59 -11.67
CA THR A 160 9.69 -0.68 -11.46
C THR A 160 11.12 -0.41 -11.01
N SER A 161 11.74 -1.38 -10.30
CA SER A 161 13.11 -1.23 -9.79
C SER A 161 14.19 -1.21 -10.87
N GLY A 162 13.84 -1.53 -12.13
CA GLY A 162 14.77 -1.50 -13.27
C GLY A 162 15.99 -2.40 -13.08
N THR A 163 15.86 -3.69 -13.33
CA THR A 163 17.00 -4.64 -13.26
C THR A 163 18.02 -4.44 -14.40
N THR A 164 17.61 -3.78 -15.48
CA THR A 164 18.41 -3.58 -16.70
C THR A 164 18.27 -2.17 -17.25
N GLY A 165 18.69 -1.15 -16.47
CA GLY A 165 18.63 0.23 -16.90
C GLY A 165 17.81 1.14 -15.95
N HIS A 166 17.33 2.25 -16.48
CA HIS A 166 16.50 3.19 -15.70
C HIS A 166 15.16 2.56 -15.30
N PRO A 167 14.63 2.90 -14.10
CA PRO A 167 13.28 2.51 -13.70
C PRO A 167 12.24 2.93 -14.74
N LYS A 168 11.25 2.06 -14.98
CA LYS A 168 10.16 2.32 -15.93
C LYS A 168 8.89 2.67 -15.18
N GLY A 169 8.20 3.74 -15.58
CA GLY A 169 6.93 4.14 -15.02
C GLY A 169 5.78 3.30 -15.58
N VAL A 170 4.95 2.76 -14.70
CA VAL A 170 3.72 2.05 -15.02
C VAL A 170 2.54 2.90 -14.57
N LEU A 171 1.72 3.34 -15.52
CA LEU A 171 0.51 4.11 -15.27
C LEU A 171 -0.68 3.16 -15.09
N TYR A 172 -1.33 3.25 -13.94
CA TYR A 172 -2.61 2.59 -13.71
C TYR A 172 -3.76 3.51 -14.07
N SER A 173 -4.71 3.02 -14.84
CA SER A 173 -5.96 3.73 -15.06
C SER A 173 -6.92 3.56 -13.88
N HIS A 174 -7.92 4.42 -13.77
CA HIS A 174 -9.03 4.21 -12.82
C HIS A 174 -9.68 2.85 -13.06
N ARG A 175 -9.90 2.47 -14.34
CA ARG A 175 -10.44 1.16 -14.72
C ARG A 175 -9.60 0.02 -14.15
N SER A 176 -8.26 0.02 -14.33
CA SER A 176 -7.41 -1.07 -13.88
C SER A 176 -7.43 -1.22 -12.36
N ASN A 177 -7.39 -0.12 -11.61
CA ASN A 177 -7.47 -0.14 -10.16
C ASN A 177 -8.82 -0.67 -9.66
N VAL A 178 -9.94 -0.24 -10.27
CA VAL A 178 -11.28 -0.70 -9.87
C VAL A 178 -11.48 -2.18 -10.19
N LEU A 179 -11.13 -2.62 -11.40
CA LEU A 179 -11.24 -4.05 -11.78
C LEU A 179 -10.35 -4.94 -10.92
N HIS A 180 -9.12 -4.50 -10.61
CA HIS A 180 -8.23 -5.20 -9.70
C HIS A 180 -8.81 -5.29 -8.29
N ALA A 181 -9.42 -4.20 -7.79
CA ALA A 181 -10.07 -4.20 -6.49
C ALA A 181 -11.26 -5.17 -6.45
N TYR A 182 -12.09 -5.21 -7.48
CA TYR A 182 -13.15 -6.21 -7.60
C TYR A 182 -12.60 -7.64 -7.58
N ALA A 183 -11.56 -7.91 -8.38
CA ALA A 183 -10.93 -9.22 -8.42
C ALA A 183 -10.40 -9.64 -7.04
N GLY A 184 -9.76 -8.73 -6.31
CA GLY A 184 -9.28 -9.00 -4.95
C GLY A 184 -10.37 -9.30 -3.93
N CYS A 185 -11.61 -8.81 -4.17
CA CYS A 185 -12.77 -9.08 -3.31
C CYS A 185 -13.49 -10.41 -3.66
N MET A 186 -13.18 -11.03 -4.81
CA MET A 186 -13.78 -12.32 -5.19
C MET A 186 -13.33 -13.43 -4.24
N GLY A 187 -14.26 -14.33 -3.88
CA GLY A 187 -14.03 -15.42 -2.95
C GLY A 187 -12.93 -16.39 -3.37
N ASP A 188 -12.76 -16.62 -4.67
CA ASP A 188 -11.74 -17.50 -5.24
C ASP A 188 -10.39 -16.80 -5.50
N ALA A 189 -10.29 -15.51 -5.14
CA ALA A 189 -9.06 -14.74 -5.15
C ALA A 189 -8.57 -14.48 -3.71
N VAL A 190 -8.43 -13.22 -3.32
CA VAL A 190 -8.04 -12.86 -1.94
C VAL A 190 -9.21 -12.91 -0.97
N GLY A 191 -10.42 -12.66 -1.49
CA GLY A 191 -11.67 -12.74 -0.73
C GLY A 191 -11.76 -11.70 0.38
N VAL A 192 -11.40 -10.44 0.07
CA VAL A 192 -11.55 -9.33 1.02
C VAL A 192 -13.03 -9.02 1.23
N SER A 193 -13.44 -8.88 2.49
CA SER A 193 -14.83 -8.61 2.86
C SER A 193 -14.94 -7.64 4.04
N ALA A 194 -16.11 -7.06 4.26
CA ALA A 194 -16.40 -6.19 5.41
C ALA A 194 -16.21 -6.86 6.78
N ARG A 195 -16.09 -8.19 6.83
CA ARG A 195 -15.83 -8.97 8.05
C ARG A 195 -14.34 -9.08 8.39
N ASP A 196 -13.48 -8.68 7.46
CA ASP A 196 -12.03 -8.73 7.67
C ASP A 196 -11.52 -7.50 8.44
N VAL A 197 -10.40 -7.69 9.11
CA VAL A 197 -9.52 -6.63 9.60
C VAL A 197 -8.18 -6.85 8.92
N ILE A 198 -7.78 -5.92 8.05
CA ILE A 198 -6.60 -6.08 7.19
C ILE A 198 -5.42 -5.34 7.77
N LEU A 199 -4.30 -6.04 8.00
CA LEU A 199 -3.00 -5.44 8.25
C LEU A 199 -2.21 -5.39 6.93
N ALA A 200 -2.07 -4.20 6.37
CA ALA A 200 -1.34 -3.97 5.13
C ALA A 200 0.16 -3.76 5.43
N VAL A 201 0.93 -4.87 5.48
CA VAL A 201 2.40 -4.80 5.64
C VAL A 201 3.09 -4.54 4.31
N VAL A 202 2.48 -4.94 3.20
CA VAL A 202 2.95 -4.55 1.86
C VAL A 202 2.91 -3.05 1.68
N PRO A 203 4.00 -2.45 1.16
CA PRO A 203 4.12 -0.99 1.16
C PRO A 203 3.19 -0.32 0.15
N MET A 204 2.55 0.76 0.57
CA MET A 204 1.75 1.63 -0.29
C MET A 204 2.61 2.32 -1.37
N PHE A 205 3.87 2.53 -1.11
CA PHE A 205 4.81 3.08 -2.10
C PHE A 205 5.23 2.09 -3.21
N HIS A 206 4.77 0.84 -3.17
CA HIS A 206 5.10 -0.16 -4.17
C HIS A 206 3.84 -0.91 -4.63
N ALA A 207 3.54 -0.82 -5.93
CA ALA A 207 2.39 -1.45 -6.56
C ALA A 207 1.09 -1.27 -5.75
N ASN A 208 0.91 -0.08 -5.17
CA ASN A 208 -0.28 0.36 -4.42
C ASN A 208 -0.69 -0.60 -3.30
N ALA A 209 0.27 -1.13 -2.54
CA ALA A 209 0.01 -2.13 -1.49
C ALA A 209 -0.86 -3.29 -1.99
N TRP A 210 -0.61 -3.75 -3.22
CA TRP A 210 -1.35 -4.82 -3.90
C TRP A 210 -2.86 -4.59 -3.97
N GLY A 211 -3.28 -3.31 -4.03
CA GLY A 211 -4.67 -2.90 -4.13
C GLY A 211 -5.46 -2.94 -2.81
N LEU A 212 -4.85 -3.32 -1.69
CA LEU A 212 -5.55 -3.42 -0.40
C LEU A 212 -6.23 -2.13 0.06
N PRO A 213 -5.67 -0.92 -0.14
CA PRO A 213 -6.39 0.32 0.16
C PRO A 213 -7.73 0.41 -0.59
N TYR A 214 -7.76 0.04 -1.86
CA TYR A 214 -8.97 0.08 -2.68
C TYR A 214 -9.96 -1.02 -2.31
N ASN A 215 -9.49 -2.25 -2.04
CA ASN A 215 -10.33 -3.36 -1.56
C ASN A 215 -11.00 -2.99 -0.23
N ALA A 216 -10.24 -2.42 0.71
CA ALA A 216 -10.75 -2.05 2.03
C ALA A 216 -11.84 -0.96 1.94
N ALA A 217 -11.65 0.05 1.09
CA ALA A 217 -12.67 1.08 0.88
C ALA A 217 -13.93 0.53 0.20
N MET A 218 -13.75 -0.33 -0.82
CA MET A 218 -14.86 -0.94 -1.57
C MET A 218 -15.77 -1.79 -0.68
N THR A 219 -15.21 -2.49 0.28
CA THR A 219 -15.93 -3.39 1.19
C THR A 219 -16.28 -2.77 2.54
N GLY A 220 -15.71 -1.59 2.86
CA GLY A 220 -15.84 -1.01 4.19
C GLY A 220 -15.07 -1.79 5.26
N THR A 221 -13.97 -2.44 4.90
CA THR A 221 -13.13 -3.25 5.80
C THR A 221 -12.34 -2.35 6.74
N LYS A 222 -12.10 -2.81 7.99
CA LYS A 222 -11.15 -2.17 8.90
C LYS A 222 -9.73 -2.34 8.36
N LEU A 223 -9.00 -1.22 8.25
CA LEU A 223 -7.64 -1.19 7.71
C LEU A 223 -6.65 -0.79 8.81
N VAL A 224 -5.59 -1.58 8.96
CA VAL A 224 -4.50 -1.35 9.91
C VAL A 224 -3.22 -1.11 9.12
N LEU A 225 -2.60 0.04 9.34
CA LEU A 225 -1.45 0.55 8.61
C LEU A 225 -0.25 0.67 9.56
N PRO A 226 0.80 -0.13 9.38
CA PRO A 226 1.91 -0.22 10.35
C PRO A 226 2.91 0.95 10.26
N GLY A 227 2.72 1.88 9.32
CA GLY A 227 3.59 3.04 9.14
C GLY A 227 5.06 2.65 8.93
N PRO A 228 5.98 3.39 9.55
CA PRO A 228 7.42 3.09 9.45
C PRO A 228 7.81 1.77 10.14
N LYS A 229 6.90 1.15 10.91
CA LYS A 229 7.12 -0.10 11.65
C LYS A 229 6.74 -1.37 10.87
N MET A 230 6.54 -1.26 9.55
CA MET A 230 6.14 -2.39 8.71
C MET A 230 7.14 -3.57 8.69
N GLY A 231 8.37 -3.41 9.13
CA GLY A 231 9.39 -4.46 9.26
C GLY A 231 9.63 -4.91 10.71
N ASP A 232 8.94 -4.33 11.69
CA ASP A 232 9.14 -4.61 13.11
C ASP A 232 8.16 -5.69 13.60
N ALA A 233 8.67 -6.92 13.81
CA ALA A 233 7.85 -8.08 14.16
C ALA A 233 7.07 -7.88 15.47
N GLU A 234 7.63 -7.20 16.47
CA GLU A 234 6.95 -6.91 17.72
C GLU A 234 5.72 -6.03 17.50
N THR A 235 5.88 -4.93 16.78
CA THR A 235 4.77 -4.02 16.42
C THR A 235 3.71 -4.76 15.59
N LEU A 236 4.12 -5.60 14.63
CA LEU A 236 3.17 -6.34 13.80
C LEU A 236 2.33 -7.32 14.63
N VAL A 237 2.95 -8.09 15.54
CA VAL A 237 2.21 -9.02 16.43
C VAL A 237 1.31 -8.24 17.40
N ASP A 238 1.77 -7.12 17.92
CA ASP A 238 0.95 -6.25 18.77
C ASP A 238 -0.28 -5.73 18.02
N LEU A 239 -0.10 -5.20 16.80
CA LEU A 239 -1.20 -4.78 15.94
C LEU A 239 -2.17 -5.92 15.61
N MET A 240 -1.67 -7.11 15.32
CA MET A 240 -2.51 -8.28 15.05
C MET A 240 -3.42 -8.59 16.23
N ASN A 241 -2.89 -8.54 17.44
CA ASN A 241 -3.64 -8.87 18.65
C ASN A 241 -4.58 -7.74 19.10
N THR A 242 -4.09 -6.51 19.15
CA THR A 242 -4.87 -5.38 19.68
C THR A 242 -5.98 -4.92 18.73
N GLU A 243 -5.78 -5.11 17.42
CA GLU A 243 -6.76 -4.69 16.41
C GLU A 243 -7.65 -5.84 15.91
N GLY A 244 -7.35 -7.07 16.30
CA GLY A 244 -8.11 -8.25 15.90
C GLY A 244 -7.93 -8.59 14.42
N VAL A 245 -6.70 -8.49 13.91
CA VAL A 245 -6.40 -8.72 12.48
C VAL A 245 -6.77 -10.12 12.05
N THR A 246 -7.57 -10.23 10.99
CA THR A 246 -8.00 -11.50 10.39
C THR A 246 -7.21 -11.85 9.13
N MET A 247 -6.69 -10.82 8.46
CA MET A 247 -5.94 -10.94 7.22
C MET A 247 -4.72 -10.01 7.24
N ALA A 248 -3.58 -10.51 6.77
CA ALA A 248 -2.39 -9.70 6.57
C ALA A 248 -1.79 -9.95 5.17
N ALA A 249 -1.06 -8.97 4.65
CA ALA A 249 -0.35 -9.13 3.38
C ALA A 249 1.09 -8.65 3.52
N GLY A 250 2.04 -9.47 3.10
CA GLY A 250 3.46 -9.17 3.23
C GLY A 250 4.35 -10.04 2.36
N VAL A 251 5.62 -9.69 2.31
CA VAL A 251 6.65 -10.46 1.59
C VAL A 251 7.27 -11.52 2.49
N PRO A 252 7.83 -12.61 1.94
CA PRO A 252 8.38 -13.72 2.75
C PRO A 252 9.41 -13.30 3.80
N THR A 253 10.25 -12.29 3.50
CA THR A 253 11.26 -11.81 4.46
C THR A 253 10.65 -11.25 5.74
N VAL A 254 9.55 -10.51 5.65
CA VAL A 254 8.83 -9.99 6.82
C VAL A 254 8.18 -11.13 7.61
N TRP A 255 7.58 -12.08 6.93
CA TRP A 255 6.96 -13.24 7.57
C TRP A 255 7.99 -14.14 8.27
N THR A 256 9.19 -14.28 7.71
CA THR A 256 10.28 -14.98 8.39
C THR A 256 10.64 -14.32 9.72
N LEU A 257 10.77 -12.99 9.74
CA LEU A 257 11.03 -12.23 10.97
C LEU A 257 9.89 -12.38 11.97
N LEU A 258 8.64 -12.29 11.51
CA LEU A 258 7.45 -12.46 12.35
C LEU A 258 7.40 -13.86 13.01
N LEU A 259 7.53 -14.93 12.21
CA LEU A 259 7.49 -16.30 12.69
C LEU A 259 8.61 -16.61 13.68
N ASN A 260 9.82 -16.09 13.43
CA ASN A 260 10.94 -16.21 14.35
C ASN A 260 10.67 -15.49 15.67
N TYR A 261 10.13 -14.28 15.64
CA TYR A 261 9.75 -13.52 16.83
C TYR A 261 8.67 -14.26 17.64
N MET A 262 7.63 -14.76 16.98
CA MET A 262 6.58 -15.55 17.63
C MET A 262 7.14 -16.83 18.28
N ALA A 263 8.05 -17.52 17.59
CA ALA A 263 8.69 -18.73 18.13
C ALA A 263 9.57 -18.43 19.35
N GLN A 264 10.31 -17.32 19.35
CA GLN A 264 11.20 -16.93 20.45
C GLN A 264 10.45 -16.41 21.68
N THR A 265 9.33 -15.70 21.46
CA THR A 265 8.59 -15.03 22.53
C THR A 265 7.38 -15.83 23.04
N GLY A 266 6.95 -16.86 22.31
CA GLY A 266 5.70 -17.56 22.57
C GLY A 266 4.44 -16.77 22.23
N LYS A 267 4.57 -15.53 21.71
CA LYS A 267 3.41 -14.72 21.30
C LYS A 267 2.69 -15.36 20.12
N GLN A 268 1.38 -15.17 20.05
CA GLN A 268 0.50 -15.72 19.01
C GLN A 268 -0.30 -14.60 18.36
N ALA A 269 -0.91 -14.88 17.21
CA ALA A 269 -1.87 -14.00 16.52
C ALA A 269 -3.19 -14.78 16.26
N PRO A 270 -3.99 -15.06 17.30
CA PRO A 270 -5.09 -16.02 17.25
C PRO A 270 -6.25 -15.61 16.34
N THR A 271 -6.36 -14.34 16.00
CA THR A 271 -7.41 -13.83 15.09
C THR A 271 -7.01 -13.91 13.62
N LEU A 272 -5.71 -14.04 13.32
CA LEU A 272 -5.24 -14.15 11.95
C LEU A 272 -5.73 -15.46 11.32
N LYS A 273 -6.42 -15.35 10.17
CA LYS A 273 -7.00 -16.49 9.44
C LYS A 273 -6.25 -16.79 8.14
N LYS A 274 -5.83 -15.73 7.45
CA LYS A 274 -5.17 -15.85 6.15
C LYS A 274 -4.09 -14.79 5.98
N THR A 275 -3.06 -15.14 5.23
CA THR A 275 -2.04 -14.17 4.79
C THR A 275 -1.81 -14.26 3.29
N LEU A 276 -1.82 -13.11 2.61
CA LEU A 276 -1.40 -12.99 1.22
C LEU A 276 0.12 -12.78 1.19
N VAL A 277 0.83 -13.67 0.54
CA VAL A 277 2.29 -13.65 0.45
C VAL A 277 2.70 -13.61 -1.01
N GLY A 278 3.53 -12.64 -1.38
CA GLY A 278 3.97 -12.45 -2.76
C GLY A 278 5.29 -11.68 -2.84
N GLY A 279 5.65 -11.24 -4.04
CA GLY A 279 6.91 -10.53 -4.29
C GLY A 279 8.12 -11.45 -4.48
N SER A 280 8.06 -12.68 -3.96
CA SER A 280 8.98 -13.80 -4.25
C SER A 280 8.30 -15.11 -3.91
N ALA A 281 8.89 -16.25 -4.34
CA ALA A 281 8.37 -17.57 -4.03
C ALA A 281 8.31 -17.80 -2.52
N VAL A 282 7.20 -18.34 -2.04
CA VAL A 282 7.00 -18.65 -0.61
C VAL A 282 7.65 -19.99 -0.28
N PRO A 283 8.57 -20.06 0.70
CA PRO A 283 9.16 -21.31 1.12
C PRO A 283 8.09 -22.28 1.65
N LEU A 284 8.15 -23.53 1.24
CA LEU A 284 7.21 -24.57 1.70
C LEU A 284 7.18 -24.70 3.23
N SER A 285 8.33 -24.54 3.88
CA SER A 285 8.45 -24.53 5.34
C SER A 285 7.65 -23.40 6.00
N MET A 286 7.57 -22.23 5.33
CA MET A 286 6.78 -21.10 5.82
C MET A 286 5.28 -21.42 5.72
N ILE A 287 4.82 -21.99 4.59
CA ILE A 287 3.43 -22.42 4.43
C ILE A 287 3.04 -23.40 5.53
N LYS A 288 3.85 -24.46 5.72
CA LYS A 288 3.64 -25.47 6.78
C LYS A 288 3.61 -24.83 8.18
N THR A 289 4.53 -23.92 8.47
CA THR A 289 4.57 -23.25 9.78
C THR A 289 3.31 -22.44 10.05
N PHE A 290 2.85 -21.64 9.08
CA PHE A 290 1.61 -20.87 9.22
C PHE A 290 0.40 -21.78 9.43
N GLU A 291 0.25 -22.84 8.62
CA GLU A 291 -0.93 -23.69 8.65
C GLU A 291 -0.92 -24.63 9.87
N GLU A 292 0.18 -25.32 10.14
CA GLU A 292 0.25 -26.35 11.18
C GLU A 292 0.37 -25.77 12.60
N LYS A 293 1.14 -24.67 12.77
CA LYS A 293 1.39 -24.09 14.09
C LYS A 293 0.44 -22.95 14.45
N HIS A 294 -0.04 -22.22 13.45
CA HIS A 294 -0.82 -21.01 13.70
C HIS A 294 -2.25 -21.08 13.13
N GLY A 295 -2.60 -22.11 12.35
CA GLY A 295 -3.92 -22.26 11.71
C GLY A 295 -4.22 -21.16 10.69
N VAL A 296 -3.18 -20.59 10.07
CA VAL A 296 -3.27 -19.48 9.11
C VAL A 296 -3.10 -20.00 7.70
N THR A 297 -4.09 -19.78 6.84
CA THR A 297 -4.01 -20.13 5.41
C THR A 297 -3.09 -19.17 4.68
N VAL A 298 -2.13 -19.72 3.94
CA VAL A 298 -1.22 -18.93 3.10
C VAL A 298 -1.76 -18.86 1.67
N LEU A 299 -2.06 -17.67 1.19
CA LEU A 299 -2.39 -17.38 -0.19
C LEU A 299 -1.13 -16.88 -0.90
N GLN A 300 -0.51 -17.71 -1.75
CA GLN A 300 0.59 -17.24 -2.56
C GLN A 300 0.07 -16.43 -3.73
N GLY A 301 0.53 -15.19 -3.89
CA GLY A 301 0.20 -14.33 -5.00
C GLY A 301 1.40 -14.08 -5.90
N TRP A 302 1.20 -14.19 -7.22
CA TRP A 302 2.14 -13.70 -8.21
C TRP A 302 1.57 -12.48 -8.93
N GLY A 303 2.43 -11.54 -9.21
CA GLY A 303 2.06 -10.34 -9.95
C GLY A 303 3.27 -9.51 -10.33
N MET A 304 3.02 -8.47 -11.08
CA MET A 304 4.02 -7.49 -11.53
C MET A 304 3.42 -6.10 -11.40
N THR A 305 4.26 -5.08 -11.39
CA THR A 305 3.76 -3.69 -11.42
C THR A 305 2.81 -3.49 -12.59
N GLU A 306 3.10 -4.10 -13.73
CA GLU A 306 2.33 -4.00 -14.98
C GLU A 306 0.97 -4.74 -14.96
N THR A 307 0.70 -5.59 -13.95
CA THR A 307 -0.58 -6.34 -13.82
C THR A 307 -1.52 -5.76 -12.76
N SER A 308 -1.26 -4.58 -12.21
CA SER A 308 -2.09 -3.77 -11.30
C SER A 308 -2.23 -4.22 -9.82
N PRO A 309 -1.40 -4.98 -9.14
CA PRO A 309 -0.33 -5.85 -9.61
C PRO A 309 -0.67 -7.33 -9.65
N LEU A 310 -1.76 -7.83 -9.00
CA LEU A 310 -2.04 -9.25 -8.82
C LEU A 310 -2.42 -9.93 -10.15
N GLY A 311 -1.64 -10.93 -10.56
CA GLY A 311 -1.91 -11.75 -11.74
C GLY A 311 -2.53 -13.09 -11.41
N THR A 312 -1.99 -13.78 -10.38
CA THR A 312 -2.49 -15.10 -9.95
C THR A 312 -2.57 -15.18 -8.44
N VAL A 313 -3.39 -16.11 -7.95
CA VAL A 313 -3.50 -16.44 -6.52
C VAL A 313 -3.63 -17.95 -6.32
N GLY A 314 -2.96 -18.44 -5.29
CA GLY A 314 -2.89 -19.86 -4.93
C GLY A 314 -4.03 -20.32 -4.03
N THR A 315 -5.28 -20.15 -4.46
CA THR A 315 -6.43 -20.76 -3.76
C THR A 315 -6.58 -22.21 -4.17
N LEU A 316 -6.88 -23.09 -3.19
CA LEU A 316 -7.14 -24.51 -3.48
C LEU A 316 -8.58 -24.71 -3.93
N ARG A 317 -8.76 -25.45 -5.01
CA ARG A 317 -10.08 -25.91 -5.44
C ARG A 317 -10.60 -27.04 -4.54
N PRO A 318 -11.92 -27.30 -4.49
CA PRO A 318 -12.50 -28.35 -3.64
C PRO A 318 -11.88 -29.73 -3.83
N ASP A 319 -11.53 -30.10 -5.08
CA ASP A 319 -10.87 -31.36 -5.41
C ASP A 319 -9.44 -31.48 -4.80
N MET A 320 -8.74 -30.35 -4.68
CA MET A 320 -7.41 -30.28 -4.07
C MET A 320 -7.47 -30.30 -2.55
N MET A 321 -8.55 -29.80 -1.93
CA MET A 321 -8.71 -29.80 -0.48
C MET A 321 -8.82 -31.20 0.12
N SER A 322 -9.26 -32.18 -0.65
CA SER A 322 -9.34 -33.60 -0.25
C SER A 322 -8.02 -34.36 -0.37
N LEU A 323 -6.98 -33.75 -0.96
CA LEU A 323 -5.67 -34.38 -1.11
C LEU A 323 -4.96 -34.57 0.25
N PRO A 324 -4.06 -35.56 0.39
CA PRO A 324 -3.16 -35.65 1.53
C PRO A 324 -2.40 -34.35 1.77
N ALA A 325 -2.11 -34.03 3.04
CA ALA A 325 -1.52 -32.76 3.45
C ALA A 325 -0.27 -32.37 2.63
N GLU A 326 0.65 -33.31 2.42
CA GLU A 326 1.87 -33.05 1.66
C GLU A 326 1.58 -32.64 0.20
N GLN A 327 0.59 -33.28 -0.43
CA GLN A 327 0.19 -32.91 -1.78
C GLN A 327 -0.49 -31.54 -1.83
N ARG A 328 -1.31 -31.19 -0.82
CA ARG A 328 -1.88 -29.85 -0.69
C ARG A 328 -0.79 -28.79 -0.58
N TYR A 329 0.24 -29.02 0.23
CA TYR A 329 1.37 -28.08 0.36
C TYR A 329 2.12 -27.88 -0.95
N GLN A 330 2.28 -28.96 -1.76
CA GLN A 330 2.86 -28.83 -3.10
C GLN A 330 1.97 -28.00 -4.05
N MET A 331 0.65 -28.03 -3.89
CA MET A 331 -0.26 -27.17 -4.65
C MET A 331 -0.17 -25.71 -4.16
N HIS A 332 -0.14 -25.46 -2.85
CA HIS A 332 0.04 -24.14 -2.28
C HIS A 332 1.39 -23.49 -2.65
N ALA A 333 2.42 -24.26 -2.90
CA ALA A 333 3.72 -23.75 -3.35
C ALA A 333 3.74 -23.27 -4.80
N LYS A 334 2.69 -23.56 -5.58
CA LYS A 334 2.55 -23.05 -6.96
C LYS A 334 1.98 -21.64 -6.96
N GLN A 335 2.18 -20.91 -8.06
CA GLN A 335 1.72 -19.53 -8.20
C GLN A 335 0.20 -19.38 -8.36
N GLY A 336 -0.54 -20.48 -8.35
CA GLY A 336 -2.00 -20.50 -8.43
C GLY A 336 -2.55 -20.34 -9.84
N HIS A 337 -3.72 -19.74 -9.95
CA HIS A 337 -4.43 -19.50 -11.20
C HIS A 337 -4.69 -18.01 -11.43
N GLY A 338 -4.90 -17.61 -12.68
CA GLY A 338 -5.23 -16.23 -13.06
C GLY A 338 -6.50 -15.75 -12.36
N ILE A 339 -6.44 -14.52 -11.83
CA ILE A 339 -7.63 -13.86 -11.29
C ILE A 339 -8.50 -13.32 -12.43
N PHE A 340 -9.74 -12.92 -12.12
CA PHE A 340 -10.65 -12.30 -13.09
C PHE A 340 -9.98 -11.13 -13.82
N GLY A 341 -10.09 -11.11 -15.15
CA GLY A 341 -9.54 -10.05 -15.99
C GLY A 341 -8.08 -10.25 -16.41
N ILE A 342 -7.42 -11.32 -15.96
CA ILE A 342 -6.04 -11.67 -16.34
C ILE A 342 -6.05 -12.88 -17.27
N GLU A 343 -5.54 -12.68 -18.49
CA GLU A 343 -5.27 -13.76 -19.45
C GLU A 343 -3.78 -14.15 -19.37
N MET A 344 -3.51 -15.42 -19.26
CA MET A 344 -2.16 -15.95 -19.15
C MET A 344 -1.88 -16.98 -20.23
N LYS A 345 -0.69 -16.90 -20.79
CA LYS A 345 -0.17 -17.89 -21.74
C LYS A 345 1.28 -18.22 -21.39
N ILE A 346 1.58 -19.50 -21.30
CA ILE A 346 2.95 -19.99 -21.22
C ILE A 346 3.44 -20.17 -22.65
N VAL A 347 4.59 -19.64 -22.96
CA VAL A 347 5.26 -19.75 -24.26
C VAL A 347 6.67 -20.28 -24.01
N ASP A 348 7.18 -21.03 -24.99
CA ASP A 348 8.56 -21.56 -25.01
C ASP A 348 9.56 -20.42 -25.20
#